data_65b4e7288905d4d3a5fde2c8c1260f03
#
_entry.id   65b4e7288905d4d3a5fde2c8c1260f03
#
_cell.length_a   1.000
_cell.length_b   1.000
_cell.length_c   1.000
_cell.angle_alpha   90.00
_cell.angle_beta   90.00
_cell.angle_gamma   90.00
#
_symmetry.space_group_name_H-M   'P 1'
#
loop_
_entity.id
_entity.type
_entity.pdbx_description
1 polymer ?
#
loop_
_entity_poly.entity_id
_entity_poly.type
_entity_poly.pdbx_seq_one_letter_code
_entity_poly.pdbx_strand_id
1 'polypeptide(L)'
;MCIRDRYLWAPKLGLFGVQRVHMLKDVMILAGAGVGGGSLNYANTLYKPGTEYFQHRQWGHITDWESELTPHYDNASRMLGVVTNPTDTPADVVMREVAEDMGVGHTFRSTPVGVFFGAKTGGQGVPGQTVSDPYFGGVGPDRTACTECGECMTGCRHNAKNTLVKNYLYLAEKFGAQVFDRTTVTGLHPQADGSWVIDTERSGRWVAKGKQQFSAKRVILAAGAWGTQNLLHRQQADGHLPLLPKSLGKLTRTNSEAILGAMGTKVDPENDFSNGVAITSSFFPDEDTHIEPVRYGKGSNAIAMLQMIMTEGGRATPRWLQAVGIVVKHPNYLTQLVNLRKWSQRTVISLVMQNRDNSITTYLQKIGPVRFLMSKQGEGEP
;
A
#
# COMPACT_ATOMS: atom_id res chain seq x y z
N MET A 1 -20.49 -2.33 3.94
CA MET A 1 -20.13 -2.79 2.58
C MET A 1 -19.34 -4.09 2.73
N CYS A 2 -19.86 -5.21 2.24
CA CYS A 2 -19.16 -6.49 2.34
C CYS A 2 -17.98 -6.51 1.35
N ILE A 3 -16.77 -6.38 1.86
CA ILE A 3 -15.50 -6.55 1.12
C ILE A 3 -15.34 -8.03 0.64
N ARG A 4 -16.27 -8.90 1.02
CA ARG A 4 -16.12 -10.37 0.99
C ARG A 4 -15.91 -10.98 -0.39
N ASP A 5 -16.33 -10.33 -1.48
CA ASP A 5 -16.48 -11.06 -2.74
C ASP A 5 -15.52 -10.64 -3.86
N ARG A 6 -14.78 -9.53 -3.71
CA ARG A 6 -13.93 -9.02 -4.79
C ARG A 6 -12.72 -8.26 -4.25
N TYR A 7 -11.55 -8.67 -4.68
CA TYR A 7 -10.28 -8.04 -4.32
C TYR A 7 -10.02 -6.78 -5.14
N LEU A 8 -10.27 -6.84 -6.46
CA LEU A 8 -9.92 -5.78 -7.40
C LEU A 8 -10.95 -4.66 -7.44
N TRP A 9 -10.47 -3.41 -7.43
CA TRP A 9 -11.26 -2.22 -7.67
C TRP A 9 -11.24 -1.84 -9.14
N ALA A 10 -12.28 -2.24 -9.89
CA ALA A 10 -12.55 -1.87 -11.27
C ALA A 10 -14.05 -1.58 -11.44
N PRO A 11 -14.55 -0.44 -10.92
CA PRO A 11 -15.99 -0.17 -10.81
C PRO A 11 -16.72 -0.22 -12.15
N LYS A 12 -16.07 0.15 -13.26
CA LYS A 12 -16.64 0.04 -14.61
C LYS A 12 -16.90 -1.39 -15.06
N LEU A 13 -16.21 -2.35 -14.46
CA LEU A 13 -16.42 -3.79 -14.66
C LEU A 13 -17.30 -4.41 -13.55
N GLY A 14 -17.92 -3.56 -12.71
CA GLY A 14 -18.72 -4.00 -11.57
C GLY A 14 -17.89 -4.59 -10.42
N LEU A 15 -16.58 -4.38 -10.38
CA LEU A 15 -15.69 -4.86 -9.33
C LEU A 15 -15.44 -3.73 -8.31
N PHE A 16 -15.86 -3.94 -7.07
CA PHE A 16 -15.76 -2.96 -5.98
C PHE A 16 -14.91 -3.51 -4.82
N GLY A 17 -13.72 -4.01 -5.14
CA GLY A 17 -12.74 -4.49 -4.15
C GLY A 17 -11.96 -3.37 -3.48
N VAL A 18 -10.86 -3.72 -2.83
CA VAL A 18 -10.00 -2.77 -2.07
C VAL A 18 -8.69 -2.44 -2.77
N GLN A 19 -8.34 -3.20 -3.80
CA GLN A 19 -7.06 -3.10 -4.50
C GLN A 19 -7.24 -2.53 -5.91
N ARG A 20 -6.54 -1.46 -6.21
CA ARG A 20 -6.41 -0.90 -7.55
C ARG A 20 -5.00 -1.16 -8.07
N VAL A 21 -4.89 -1.59 -9.30
CA VAL A 21 -3.62 -1.82 -9.99
C VAL A 21 -3.46 -0.81 -11.11
N HIS A 22 -2.36 -0.08 -11.14
CA HIS A 22 -2.00 0.82 -12.22
C HIS A 22 -0.69 0.33 -12.85
N MET A 23 -0.77 -0.04 -14.12
CA MET A 23 0.40 -0.40 -14.91
C MET A 23 0.91 0.84 -15.62
N LEU A 24 2.09 1.30 -15.26
CA LEU A 24 2.83 2.35 -15.92
C LEU A 24 3.99 1.77 -16.71
N LYS A 25 4.73 2.61 -17.43
CA LYS A 25 5.84 2.14 -18.27
C LYS A 25 6.94 1.46 -17.43
N ASP A 26 7.31 2.09 -16.33
CA ASP A 26 8.49 1.70 -15.54
C ASP A 26 8.13 1.21 -14.13
N VAL A 27 6.86 1.29 -13.72
CA VAL A 27 6.40 0.92 -12.38
C VAL A 27 4.98 0.37 -12.39
N MET A 28 4.72 -0.63 -11.56
CA MET A 28 3.38 -1.10 -11.22
C MET A 28 2.99 -0.56 -9.84
N ILE A 29 1.86 0.16 -9.78
CA ILE A 29 1.37 0.73 -8.53
C ILE A 29 0.20 -0.09 -8.01
N LEU A 30 0.35 -0.64 -6.81
CA LEU A 30 -0.70 -1.28 -6.04
C LEU A 30 -1.25 -0.26 -5.04
N ALA A 31 -2.46 0.21 -5.25
CA ALA A 31 -3.06 1.27 -4.43
C ALA A 31 -4.36 0.81 -3.79
N GLY A 32 -4.62 1.30 -2.58
CA GLY A 32 -5.91 1.08 -1.90
C GLY A 32 -7.03 1.90 -2.53
N ALA A 33 -8.22 1.34 -2.58
CA ALA A 33 -9.42 2.01 -3.06
C ALA A 33 -10.62 1.71 -2.16
N GLY A 34 -11.47 2.71 -1.99
CA GLY A 34 -12.67 2.65 -1.13
C GLY A 34 -12.58 3.61 0.05
N VAL A 35 -13.63 3.61 0.88
CA VAL A 35 -13.65 4.39 2.14
C VAL A 35 -12.59 3.83 3.08
N GLY A 36 -11.60 4.65 3.44
CA GLY A 36 -10.40 4.22 4.18
C GLY A 36 -9.12 4.17 3.33
N GLY A 37 -9.24 4.25 2.00
CA GLY A 37 -8.10 4.37 1.08
C GLY A 37 -7.05 3.28 1.24
N GLY A 38 -5.78 3.66 1.27
CA GLY A 38 -4.64 2.75 1.43
C GLY A 38 -4.64 1.92 2.70
N SER A 39 -5.33 2.38 3.77
CA SER A 39 -5.43 1.62 5.02
C SER A 39 -6.18 0.29 4.86
N LEU A 40 -6.97 0.13 3.80
CA LEU A 40 -7.73 -1.09 3.55
C LEU A 40 -6.82 -2.26 3.14
N ASN A 41 -5.73 -1.99 2.43
CA ASN A 41 -4.85 -3.01 1.86
C ASN A 41 -3.37 -2.90 2.23
N TYR A 42 -2.95 -1.92 3.07
CA TYR A 42 -1.56 -1.87 3.52
C TYR A 42 -1.17 -3.14 4.32
N ALA A 43 0.10 -3.44 4.30
CA ALA A 43 0.65 -4.66 4.92
C ALA A 43 0.86 -4.55 6.43
N ASN A 44 0.08 -3.72 7.10
CA ASN A 44 0.01 -3.46 8.54
C ASN A 44 1.23 -2.77 9.18
N THR A 45 2.36 -2.62 8.53
CA THR A 45 3.53 -1.93 9.08
C THR A 45 3.37 -0.41 9.10
N LEU A 46 3.86 0.21 10.17
CA LEU A 46 3.74 1.64 10.43
C LEU A 46 5.03 2.17 11.06
N TYR A 47 6.05 2.40 10.24
CA TYR A 47 7.32 2.97 10.68
C TYR A 47 7.25 4.48 10.88
N LYS A 48 8.05 4.97 11.83
CA LYS A 48 8.48 6.37 11.89
C LYS A 48 9.76 6.49 11.06
N PRO A 49 9.89 7.50 10.19
CA PRO A 49 11.13 7.73 9.45
C PRO A 49 12.34 7.98 10.38
N GLY A 50 13.53 7.66 9.89
CA GLY A 50 14.78 8.03 10.55
C GLY A 50 15.12 9.52 10.40
N THR A 51 16.14 9.99 11.13
CA THR A 51 16.57 11.40 11.15
C THR A 51 16.94 11.91 9.76
N GLU A 52 17.54 11.06 8.90
CA GLU A 52 17.95 11.39 7.53
C GLU A 52 16.77 11.88 6.68
N TYR A 53 15.59 11.32 6.90
CA TYR A 53 14.36 11.77 6.21
C TYR A 53 14.01 13.21 6.57
N PHE A 54 14.10 13.56 7.85
CA PHE A 54 13.77 14.90 8.32
C PHE A 54 14.78 15.95 7.86
N GLN A 55 16.04 15.54 7.68
CA GLN A 55 17.16 16.39 7.21
C GLN A 55 17.35 16.39 5.69
N HIS A 56 16.44 15.77 4.93
CA HIS A 56 16.58 15.66 3.49
C HIS A 56 16.73 17.02 2.81
N ARG A 57 17.66 17.13 1.83
CA ARG A 57 18.05 18.38 1.15
C ARG A 57 16.90 19.22 0.58
N GLN A 58 15.77 18.61 0.26
CA GLN A 58 14.61 19.29 -0.32
C GLN A 58 13.76 20.05 0.70
N TRP A 59 13.79 19.66 1.97
CA TRP A 59 12.93 20.25 3.01
C TRP A 59 13.62 20.46 4.36
N GLY A 60 14.76 19.80 4.64
CA GLY A 60 15.45 19.89 5.93
C GLY A 60 15.92 21.31 6.32
N HIS A 61 16.05 22.20 5.31
CA HIS A 61 16.42 23.62 5.52
C HIS A 61 15.25 24.51 5.93
N ILE A 62 14.00 24.01 5.91
CA ILE A 62 12.81 24.84 6.19
C ILE A 62 12.58 24.99 7.69
N THR A 63 12.69 23.91 8.45
CA THR A 63 12.52 23.86 9.91
C THR A 63 13.09 22.57 10.47
N ASP A 64 13.15 22.43 11.80
CA ASP A 64 13.43 21.18 12.48
C ASP A 64 12.17 20.26 12.44
N TRP A 65 12.04 19.55 11.31
CA TRP A 65 10.91 18.67 11.08
C TRP A 65 10.80 17.52 12.05
N GLU A 66 11.91 17.03 12.59
CA GLU A 66 11.88 15.94 13.56
C GLU A 66 11.21 16.37 14.86
N SER A 67 11.60 17.52 15.37
CA SER A 67 10.97 18.10 16.57
C SER A 67 9.51 18.46 16.33
N GLU A 68 9.18 19.09 15.20
CA GLU A 68 7.79 19.47 14.90
C GLU A 68 6.87 18.27 14.71
N LEU A 69 7.32 17.22 13.98
CA LEU A 69 6.46 16.11 13.61
C LEU A 69 6.41 15.00 14.65
N THR A 70 7.35 14.91 15.57
CA THR A 70 7.36 13.85 16.61
C THR A 70 6.04 13.76 17.39
N PRO A 71 5.43 14.84 17.91
CA PRO A 71 4.14 14.75 18.60
C PRO A 71 3.00 14.24 17.69
N HIS A 72 3.08 14.54 16.40
CA HIS A 72 2.09 14.07 15.42
C HIS A 72 2.27 12.59 15.09
N TYR A 73 3.52 12.09 15.00
CA TYR A 73 3.80 10.65 14.86
C TYR A 73 3.32 9.87 16.08
N ASP A 74 3.56 10.40 17.29
CA ASP A 74 3.12 9.76 18.53
C ASP A 74 1.58 9.70 18.59
N ASN A 75 0.92 10.79 18.23
CA ASN A 75 -0.54 10.81 18.13
C ASN A 75 -1.06 9.83 17.04
N ALA A 76 -0.43 9.79 15.88
CA ALA A 76 -0.81 8.86 14.81
C ALA A 76 -0.61 7.40 15.25
N SER A 77 0.51 7.09 15.91
CA SER A 77 0.80 5.75 16.44
C SER A 77 -0.26 5.31 17.45
N ARG A 78 -0.65 6.22 18.36
CA ARG A 78 -1.73 5.96 19.32
C ARG A 78 -3.07 5.74 18.63
N MET A 79 -3.44 6.60 17.66
CA MET A 79 -4.69 6.52 16.92
C MET A 79 -4.79 5.25 16.04
N LEU A 80 -3.67 4.80 15.51
CA LEU A 80 -3.56 3.59 14.70
C LEU A 80 -3.30 2.34 15.53
N GLY A 81 -3.14 2.50 16.86
CA GLY A 81 -2.89 1.39 17.78
C GLY A 81 -1.64 0.60 17.40
N VAL A 82 -0.54 1.30 17.14
CA VAL A 82 0.74 0.70 16.74
C VAL A 82 1.35 -0.06 17.90
N VAL A 83 1.72 -1.31 17.65
CA VAL A 83 2.43 -2.18 18.59
C VAL A 83 3.53 -2.92 17.86
N THR A 84 4.58 -3.34 18.55
CA THR A 84 5.58 -4.25 17.99
C THR A 84 4.91 -5.61 17.73
N ASN A 85 5.15 -6.21 16.56
CA ASN A 85 4.65 -7.54 16.25
C ASN A 85 5.15 -8.56 17.31
N PRO A 86 4.23 -9.28 17.98
CA PRO A 86 4.59 -10.14 19.12
C PRO A 86 4.97 -11.57 18.73
N THR A 87 4.91 -11.93 17.44
CA THR A 87 5.05 -13.32 16.97
C THR A 87 6.14 -13.47 15.94
N ASP A 88 6.94 -14.53 16.05
CA ASP A 88 7.83 -15.01 15.01
C ASP A 88 7.13 -16.09 14.17
N THR A 89 7.37 -16.08 12.88
CA THR A 89 6.82 -17.04 11.92
C THR A 89 7.95 -17.77 11.17
N PRO A 90 7.67 -18.89 10.47
CA PRO A 90 8.70 -19.54 9.67
C PRO A 90 9.41 -18.62 8.67
N ALA A 91 8.71 -17.61 8.13
CA ALA A 91 9.35 -16.63 7.25
C ALA A 91 10.34 -15.74 8.01
N ASP A 92 10.09 -15.42 9.27
CA ASP A 92 11.01 -14.60 10.09
C ASP A 92 12.30 -15.36 10.40
N VAL A 93 12.19 -16.68 10.61
CA VAL A 93 13.36 -17.55 10.78
C VAL A 93 14.25 -17.49 9.54
N VAL A 94 13.67 -17.72 8.35
CA VAL A 94 14.40 -17.64 7.08
C VAL A 94 15.03 -16.26 6.88
N MET A 95 14.30 -15.17 7.16
CA MET A 95 14.82 -13.81 6.98
C MET A 95 15.93 -13.49 7.96
N ARG A 96 15.88 -14.02 9.18
CA ARG A 96 16.95 -13.89 10.19
C ARG A 96 18.22 -14.61 9.75
N GLU A 97 18.09 -15.85 9.28
CA GLU A 97 19.21 -16.63 8.74
C GLU A 97 19.86 -15.89 7.55
N VAL A 98 19.07 -15.35 6.62
CA VAL A 98 19.59 -14.56 5.50
C VAL A 98 20.32 -13.31 6.00
N ALA A 99 19.80 -12.60 6.99
CA ALA A 99 20.46 -11.43 7.56
C ALA A 99 21.81 -11.81 8.25
N GLU A 100 21.84 -12.97 8.93
CA GLU A 100 23.06 -13.50 9.53
C GLU A 100 24.10 -13.88 8.48
N ASP A 101 23.70 -14.60 7.42
CA ASP A 101 24.55 -14.95 6.28
C ASP A 101 25.13 -13.71 5.57
N MET A 102 24.38 -12.63 5.52
CA MET A 102 24.83 -11.32 5.00
C MET A 102 25.71 -10.55 5.99
N GLY A 103 25.93 -11.04 7.22
CA GLY A 103 26.69 -10.35 8.27
C GLY A 103 25.97 -9.19 8.94
N VAL A 104 24.66 -9.05 8.72
CA VAL A 104 23.83 -7.95 9.23
C VAL A 104 22.72 -8.41 10.17
N GLY A 105 22.84 -9.60 10.76
CA GLY A 105 21.85 -10.18 11.68
C GLY A 105 21.50 -9.27 12.86
N HIS A 106 22.40 -8.39 13.29
CA HIS A 106 22.17 -7.39 14.34
C HIS A 106 21.12 -6.34 13.97
N THR A 107 20.77 -6.18 12.69
CA THR A 107 19.77 -5.25 12.20
C THR A 107 18.36 -5.86 12.17
N PHE A 108 18.26 -7.19 12.33
CA PHE A 108 16.98 -7.88 12.31
C PHE A 108 16.10 -7.48 13.52
N ARG A 109 14.84 -7.16 13.24
CA ARG A 109 13.88 -6.75 14.27
C ARG A 109 12.44 -7.03 13.87
N SER A 110 11.58 -7.23 14.88
CA SER A 110 10.12 -7.27 14.68
C SER A 110 9.59 -5.90 14.27
N THR A 111 8.58 -5.88 13.38
CA THR A 111 8.03 -4.64 12.82
C THR A 111 7.00 -3.98 13.74
N PRO A 112 6.89 -2.62 13.74
CA PRO A 112 5.76 -1.92 14.33
C PRO A 112 4.53 -2.08 13.43
N VAL A 113 3.42 -2.59 13.99
CA VAL A 113 2.23 -2.96 13.22
C VAL A 113 0.95 -2.35 13.79
N GLY A 114 0.03 -1.93 12.92
CA GLY A 114 -1.29 -1.43 13.28
C GLY A 114 -2.31 -2.56 13.36
N VAL A 115 -2.11 -3.50 14.29
CA VAL A 115 -2.95 -4.68 14.47
C VAL A 115 -3.28 -4.87 15.95
N PHE A 116 -4.52 -5.22 16.25
CA PHE A 116 -4.96 -5.54 17.60
C PHE A 116 -4.77 -7.04 17.89
N PHE A 117 -3.89 -7.36 18.85
CA PHE A 117 -3.59 -8.74 19.29
C PHE A 117 -4.31 -9.15 20.58
N GLY A 118 -5.27 -8.34 21.05
CA GLY A 118 -6.08 -8.65 22.23
C GLY A 118 -5.64 -7.95 23.52
N ALA A 119 -4.49 -7.26 23.51
CA ALA A 119 -4.04 -6.40 24.61
C ALA A 119 -3.69 -5.00 24.12
N LYS A 120 -3.92 -3.99 24.95
CA LYS A 120 -3.65 -2.56 24.63
C LYS A 120 -2.17 -2.23 24.46
N THR A 121 -1.30 -2.98 25.13
CA THR A 121 0.13 -2.69 25.29
C THR A 121 1.04 -3.69 24.56
N GLY A 122 0.55 -4.31 23.47
CA GLY A 122 1.37 -5.21 22.65
C GLY A 122 1.47 -6.66 23.14
N GLY A 123 0.79 -7.03 24.23
CA GLY A 123 0.67 -8.44 24.63
C GLY A 123 -0.33 -9.18 23.74
N GLN A 124 -0.24 -10.53 23.74
CA GLN A 124 -1.22 -11.39 23.08
C GLN A 124 -2.40 -11.69 24.02
N GLY A 125 -3.61 -11.43 23.53
CA GLY A 125 -4.84 -11.93 24.12
C GLY A 125 -5.27 -13.25 23.46
N VAL A 126 -6.54 -13.62 23.65
CA VAL A 126 -7.10 -14.82 23.00
C VAL A 126 -7.42 -14.48 21.53
N PRO A 127 -6.80 -15.16 20.53
CA PRO A 127 -7.09 -14.93 19.12
C PRO A 127 -8.59 -15.08 18.81
N GLY A 128 -9.14 -14.13 18.04
CA GLY A 128 -10.57 -14.12 17.70
C GLY A 128 -11.50 -13.57 18.79
N GLN A 129 -11.00 -13.25 19.98
CA GLN A 129 -11.81 -12.62 21.03
C GLN A 129 -12.14 -11.17 20.68
N THR A 130 -13.41 -10.80 20.80
CA THR A 130 -13.88 -9.44 20.60
C THR A 130 -13.96 -8.72 21.94
N VAL A 131 -13.48 -7.48 21.98
CA VAL A 131 -13.57 -6.56 23.12
C VAL A 131 -14.16 -5.23 22.67
N SER A 132 -14.85 -4.55 23.58
CA SER A 132 -15.35 -3.19 23.35
C SER A 132 -14.18 -2.20 23.34
N ASP A 133 -14.18 -1.31 22.35
CA ASP A 133 -13.26 -0.19 22.17
C ASP A 133 -11.98 -0.22 23.03
N PRO A 134 -10.89 -0.85 22.57
CA PRO A 134 -9.65 -0.88 23.36
C PRO A 134 -8.84 0.43 23.27
N TYR A 135 -9.23 1.40 22.42
CA TYR A 135 -8.37 2.54 22.06
C TYR A 135 -8.91 3.92 22.43
N PHE A 136 -10.24 4.13 22.45
CA PHE A 136 -10.83 5.49 22.46
C PHE A 136 -11.79 5.74 23.63
N GLY A 137 -11.62 5.02 24.74
CA GLY A 137 -12.37 5.27 25.98
C GLY A 137 -13.86 4.95 25.89
N GLY A 138 -14.27 4.01 25.04
CA GLY A 138 -15.64 3.57 24.87
C GLY A 138 -16.40 4.29 23.73
N VAL A 139 -15.79 5.27 23.06
CA VAL A 139 -16.41 5.95 21.91
C VAL A 139 -16.05 5.32 20.56
N GLY A 140 -15.03 4.46 20.54
CA GLY A 140 -14.58 3.74 19.35
C GLY A 140 -15.35 2.46 19.08
N PRO A 141 -15.03 1.76 17.98
CA PRO A 141 -15.66 0.50 17.63
C PRO A 141 -15.05 -0.67 18.38
N ASP A 142 -15.82 -1.76 18.54
CA ASP A 142 -15.32 -3.03 18.99
C ASP A 142 -14.16 -3.52 18.13
N ARG A 143 -13.22 -4.27 18.73
CA ARG A 143 -12.08 -4.85 18.06
C ARG A 143 -11.97 -6.34 18.39
N THR A 144 -11.49 -7.11 17.42
CA THR A 144 -11.29 -8.56 17.57
C THR A 144 -9.81 -8.87 17.47
N ALA A 145 -9.29 -9.65 18.43
CA ALA A 145 -7.89 -10.06 18.44
C ALA A 145 -7.47 -10.78 17.17
N CYS A 146 -6.27 -10.51 16.67
CA CYS A 146 -5.75 -11.09 15.44
C CYS A 146 -5.68 -12.63 15.53
N THR A 147 -6.06 -13.30 14.45
CA THR A 147 -5.95 -14.75 14.28
C THR A 147 -4.76 -15.16 13.42
N GLU A 148 -3.91 -14.20 13.06
CA GLU A 148 -2.68 -14.41 12.27
C GLU A 148 -2.91 -15.13 10.93
N CYS A 149 -4.02 -14.84 10.28
CA CYS A 149 -4.46 -15.48 9.04
C CYS A 149 -3.75 -15.06 7.75
N GLY A 150 -2.80 -14.11 7.80
CA GLY A 150 -2.08 -13.59 6.62
C GLY A 150 -2.90 -12.70 5.67
N GLU A 151 -4.15 -12.39 5.97
CA GLU A 151 -5.07 -11.69 5.04
C GLU A 151 -5.05 -10.14 5.17
N CYS A 152 -4.01 -9.55 5.74
CA CYS A 152 -3.97 -8.09 5.96
C CYS A 152 -4.07 -7.30 4.66
N MET A 153 -3.40 -7.72 3.59
CA MET A 153 -3.37 -7.04 2.30
C MET A 153 -4.63 -7.28 1.45
N THR A 154 -5.33 -8.37 1.69
CA THR A 154 -6.58 -8.71 0.98
C THR A 154 -7.84 -8.18 1.67
N GLY A 155 -7.65 -7.46 2.79
CA GLY A 155 -8.72 -6.89 3.61
C GLY A 155 -9.03 -7.75 4.84
N CYS A 156 -8.68 -7.25 6.01
CA CYS A 156 -8.87 -7.94 7.28
C CYS A 156 -10.36 -8.23 7.55
N ARG A 157 -10.73 -9.51 7.57
CA ARG A 157 -12.10 -9.98 7.83
C ARG A 157 -12.39 -10.15 9.32
N HIS A 158 -11.34 -10.21 10.15
CA HIS A 158 -11.43 -10.50 11.58
C HIS A 158 -11.50 -9.24 12.46
N ASN A 159 -11.61 -8.06 11.89
CA ASN A 159 -11.68 -6.80 12.63
C ASN A 159 -10.44 -6.50 13.49
N ALA A 160 -9.27 -7.09 13.17
CA ALA A 160 -8.03 -6.92 13.93
C ALA A 160 -7.15 -5.78 13.39
N LYS A 161 -7.01 -5.65 12.05
CA LYS A 161 -6.18 -4.60 11.44
C LYS A 161 -6.79 -3.20 11.63
N ASN A 162 -5.97 -2.24 12.06
CA ASN A 162 -6.36 -0.85 12.31
C ASN A 162 -6.41 -0.06 10.99
N THR A 163 -7.56 -0.12 10.32
CA THR A 163 -7.86 0.70 9.14
C THR A 163 -8.50 2.02 9.54
N LEU A 164 -8.43 3.05 8.68
CA LEU A 164 -8.99 4.37 8.98
C LEU A 164 -10.50 4.34 9.26
N VAL A 165 -11.24 3.38 8.76
CA VAL A 165 -12.66 3.19 9.06
C VAL A 165 -12.93 2.73 10.49
N LYS A 166 -11.90 2.45 11.27
CA LYS A 166 -12.00 1.98 12.67
C LYS A 166 -11.42 2.97 13.67
N ASN A 167 -10.90 4.08 13.21
CA ASN A 167 -10.32 5.14 14.02
C ASN A 167 -10.73 6.53 13.50
N TYR A 168 -9.89 7.22 12.72
CA TYR A 168 -10.17 8.59 12.28
C TYR A 168 -11.53 8.77 11.58
N LEU A 169 -11.88 7.92 10.63
CA LEU A 169 -13.15 8.04 9.91
C LEU A 169 -14.33 7.68 10.81
N TYR A 170 -14.21 6.64 11.62
CA TYR A 170 -15.24 6.25 12.57
C TYR A 170 -15.58 7.40 13.53
N LEU A 171 -14.55 8.01 14.10
CA LEU A 171 -14.72 9.14 15.01
C LEU A 171 -15.26 10.37 14.29
N ALA A 172 -14.77 10.67 13.07
CA ALA A 172 -15.25 11.77 12.26
C ALA A 172 -16.77 11.65 11.98
N GLU A 173 -17.23 10.46 11.58
CA GLU A 173 -18.68 10.21 11.38
C GLU A 173 -19.47 10.39 12.67
N LYS A 174 -18.95 9.92 13.80
CA LYS A 174 -19.58 10.17 15.13
C LYS A 174 -19.69 11.65 15.47
N PHE A 175 -18.76 12.48 15.00
CA PHE A 175 -18.79 13.93 15.19
C PHE A 175 -19.45 14.70 14.05
N GLY A 176 -20.22 14.01 13.19
CA GLY A 176 -21.10 14.63 12.19
C GLY A 176 -20.51 14.74 10.78
N ALA A 177 -19.34 14.19 10.52
CA ALA A 177 -18.83 14.09 9.14
C ALA A 177 -19.71 13.13 8.32
N GLN A 178 -19.96 13.51 7.06
CA GLN A 178 -20.73 12.67 6.13
C GLN A 178 -19.79 12.02 5.12
N VAL A 179 -19.94 10.72 4.93
CA VAL A 179 -19.17 9.95 3.95
C VAL A 179 -20.04 9.57 2.76
N PHE A 180 -19.67 10.02 1.57
CA PHE A 180 -20.33 9.70 0.31
C PHE A 180 -19.54 8.60 -0.41
N ASP A 181 -19.90 7.36 -0.19
CA ASP A 181 -19.26 6.21 -0.82
C ASP A 181 -19.49 6.18 -2.33
N ARG A 182 -18.60 5.51 -3.08
CA ARG A 182 -18.69 5.35 -4.54
C ARG A 182 -18.98 6.64 -5.29
N THR A 183 -18.45 7.76 -4.79
CA THR A 183 -18.60 9.08 -5.37
C THR A 183 -17.23 9.55 -5.88
N THR A 184 -17.10 9.74 -7.19
CA THR A 184 -15.86 10.15 -7.85
C THR A 184 -15.91 11.63 -8.15
N VAL A 185 -14.93 12.39 -7.63
CA VAL A 185 -14.74 13.80 -7.99
C VAL A 185 -14.25 13.89 -9.43
N THR A 186 -14.91 14.71 -10.24
CA THR A 186 -14.62 14.90 -11.66
C THR A 186 -14.24 16.34 -12.01
N GLY A 187 -14.68 17.32 -11.20
CA GLY A 187 -14.41 18.74 -11.40
C GLY A 187 -14.16 19.50 -10.10
N LEU A 188 -13.30 20.51 -10.16
CA LEU A 188 -13.02 21.45 -9.07
C LEU A 188 -13.10 22.86 -9.65
N HIS A 189 -14.03 23.67 -9.16
CA HIS A 189 -14.32 25.00 -9.69
C HIS A 189 -14.20 26.04 -8.58
N PRO A 190 -13.10 26.83 -8.54
CA PRO A 190 -13.00 27.94 -7.61
C PRO A 190 -14.04 29.01 -7.96
N GLN A 191 -14.67 29.59 -6.95
CA GLN A 191 -15.67 30.64 -7.09
C GLN A 191 -15.09 32.01 -6.73
N ALA A 192 -15.73 33.07 -7.18
CA ALA A 192 -15.29 34.45 -6.95
C ALA A 192 -15.28 34.84 -5.45
N ASP A 193 -16.12 34.19 -4.64
CA ASP A 193 -16.20 34.39 -3.18
C ASP A 193 -15.18 33.56 -2.39
N GLY A 194 -14.28 32.83 -3.08
CA GLY A 194 -13.28 31.96 -2.48
C GLY A 194 -13.79 30.57 -2.09
N SER A 195 -15.07 30.28 -2.32
CA SER A 195 -15.62 28.94 -2.15
C SER A 195 -15.31 28.03 -3.36
N TRP A 196 -15.72 26.79 -3.26
CA TRP A 196 -15.50 25.78 -4.29
C TRP A 196 -16.80 25.07 -4.65
N VAL A 197 -17.00 24.82 -5.93
CA VAL A 197 -18.00 23.86 -6.43
C VAL A 197 -17.25 22.60 -6.90
N ILE A 198 -17.70 21.46 -6.43
CA ILE A 198 -17.10 20.14 -6.67
C ILE A 198 -18.06 19.28 -7.48
N ASP A 199 -17.71 18.95 -8.70
CA ASP A 199 -18.48 18.03 -9.53
C ASP A 199 -18.13 16.60 -9.19
N THR A 200 -19.16 15.78 -9.11
CA THR A 200 -19.01 14.36 -8.83
C THR A 200 -19.89 13.51 -9.74
N GLU A 201 -19.50 12.24 -9.89
CA GLU A 201 -20.34 11.23 -10.51
C GLU A 201 -20.24 9.90 -9.76
N ARG A 202 -21.24 9.06 -9.89
CA ARG A 202 -21.28 7.74 -9.24
C ARG A 202 -20.27 6.80 -9.89
N SER A 203 -19.36 6.28 -9.08
CA SER A 203 -18.31 5.37 -9.55
C SER A 203 -18.89 4.14 -10.25
N GLY A 204 -18.33 3.81 -11.42
CA GLY A 204 -18.67 2.59 -12.16
C GLY A 204 -19.88 2.69 -13.10
N ARG A 205 -20.60 3.80 -13.11
CA ARG A 205 -21.70 3.97 -14.05
C ARG A 205 -21.20 4.42 -15.43
N TRP A 206 -21.67 3.74 -16.47
CA TRP A 206 -21.41 4.09 -17.87
C TRP A 206 -22.46 5.08 -18.40
N VAL A 207 -23.72 4.85 -18.06
CA VAL A 207 -24.89 5.65 -18.43
C VAL A 207 -25.57 6.13 -17.15
N ALA A 208 -26.31 7.22 -17.21
CA ALA A 208 -26.96 7.84 -16.06
C ALA A 208 -26.00 7.99 -14.87
N LYS A 209 -24.91 8.71 -15.09
CA LYS A 209 -23.75 8.80 -14.19
C LYS A 209 -24.04 9.31 -12.77
N GLY A 210 -25.28 9.75 -12.49
CA GLY A 210 -25.67 10.25 -11.17
C GLY A 210 -24.82 11.44 -10.75
N LYS A 211 -24.68 12.42 -11.64
CA LYS A 211 -23.93 13.66 -11.39
C LYS A 211 -24.53 14.43 -10.23
N GLN A 212 -23.66 14.87 -9.34
CA GLN A 212 -24.01 15.71 -8.19
C GLN A 212 -22.94 16.80 -8.04
N GLN A 213 -23.34 17.90 -7.38
CA GLN A 213 -22.43 18.99 -7.02
C GLN A 213 -22.44 19.17 -5.50
N PHE A 214 -21.29 19.49 -4.98
CA PHE A 214 -21.11 19.89 -3.59
C PHE A 214 -20.48 21.29 -3.58
N SER A 215 -20.83 22.08 -2.58
CA SER A 215 -20.20 23.38 -2.32
C SER A 215 -19.46 23.35 -1.01
N ALA A 216 -18.25 23.94 -0.96
CA ALA A 216 -17.45 23.98 0.26
C ALA A 216 -16.57 25.24 0.29
N LYS A 217 -16.33 25.78 1.48
CA LYS A 217 -15.39 26.89 1.69
C LYS A 217 -13.93 26.45 1.51
N ARG A 218 -13.62 25.18 1.78
CA ARG A 218 -12.27 24.61 1.67
C ARG A 218 -12.36 23.18 1.13
N VAL A 219 -11.37 22.78 0.33
CA VAL A 219 -11.25 21.45 -0.22
C VAL A 219 -9.89 20.88 0.14
N ILE A 220 -9.87 19.65 0.67
CA ILE A 220 -8.65 18.89 0.95
C ILE A 220 -8.56 17.75 -0.06
N LEU A 221 -7.49 17.73 -0.85
CA LEU A 221 -7.23 16.68 -1.84
C LEU A 221 -6.47 15.53 -1.16
N ALA A 222 -7.17 14.47 -0.83
CA ALA A 222 -6.65 13.29 -0.14
C ALA A 222 -6.92 11.98 -0.92
N ALA A 223 -6.92 12.05 -2.26
CA ALA A 223 -7.23 10.92 -3.13
C ALA A 223 -6.02 9.99 -3.42
N GLY A 224 -5.00 10.03 -2.56
CA GLY A 224 -3.72 9.37 -2.79
C GLY A 224 -2.89 10.05 -3.90
N ALA A 225 -1.61 9.70 -4.01
CA ALA A 225 -0.72 10.34 -4.98
C ALA A 225 -1.25 10.23 -6.43
N TRP A 226 -1.65 9.03 -6.83
CA TRP A 226 -2.19 8.78 -8.17
C TRP A 226 -3.52 9.51 -8.43
N GLY A 227 -4.48 9.39 -7.51
CA GLY A 227 -5.81 9.98 -7.67
C GLY A 227 -5.77 11.49 -7.71
N THR A 228 -4.99 12.10 -6.80
CA THR A 228 -4.81 13.55 -6.73
C THR A 228 -4.12 14.08 -7.99
N GLN A 229 -3.03 13.47 -8.42
CA GLN A 229 -2.34 13.90 -9.65
C GLN A 229 -3.22 13.76 -10.90
N ASN A 230 -3.94 12.63 -11.03
CA ASN A 230 -4.84 12.43 -12.16
C ASN A 230 -5.96 13.48 -12.21
N LEU A 231 -6.52 13.83 -11.05
CA LEU A 231 -7.52 14.90 -10.95
C LEU A 231 -6.90 16.26 -11.36
N LEU A 232 -5.79 16.66 -10.75
CA LEU A 232 -5.17 17.95 -10.99
C LEU A 232 -4.70 18.13 -12.44
N HIS A 233 -4.06 17.12 -13.03
CA HIS A 233 -3.67 17.16 -14.46
C HIS A 233 -4.88 17.34 -15.37
N ARG A 234 -6.03 16.71 -15.06
CA ARG A 234 -7.26 16.89 -15.83
C ARG A 234 -7.83 18.30 -15.66
N GLN A 235 -7.90 18.80 -14.42
CA GLN A 235 -8.39 20.17 -14.15
C GLN A 235 -7.54 21.23 -14.84
N GLN A 236 -6.23 21.05 -14.90
CA GLN A 236 -5.33 21.94 -15.65
C GLN A 236 -5.60 21.87 -17.17
N ALA A 237 -5.71 20.67 -17.72
CA ALA A 237 -5.96 20.43 -19.14
C ALA A 237 -7.36 20.88 -19.60
N ASP A 238 -8.34 20.88 -18.72
CA ASP A 238 -9.71 21.34 -18.98
C ASP A 238 -9.89 22.85 -18.71
N GLY A 239 -8.83 23.54 -18.22
CA GLY A 239 -8.83 24.98 -17.97
C GLY A 239 -9.54 25.40 -16.69
N HIS A 240 -9.96 24.47 -15.82
CA HIS A 240 -10.60 24.79 -14.55
C HIS A 240 -9.60 25.30 -13.51
N LEU A 241 -8.35 24.79 -13.54
CA LEU A 241 -7.25 25.20 -12.68
C LEU A 241 -5.99 25.55 -13.52
N PRO A 242 -6.03 26.62 -14.31
CA PRO A 242 -4.96 26.96 -15.26
C PRO A 242 -3.65 27.40 -14.57
N LEU A 243 -3.74 27.88 -13.33
CA LEU A 243 -2.59 28.39 -12.55
C LEU A 243 -1.82 27.30 -11.81
N LEU A 244 -2.17 26.02 -11.96
CA LEU A 244 -1.38 24.95 -11.38
C LEU A 244 0.06 24.98 -11.91
N PRO A 245 1.06 24.74 -11.03
CA PRO A 245 2.46 24.91 -11.40
C PRO A 245 2.90 23.90 -12.46
N LYS A 246 3.86 24.27 -13.29
CA LYS A 246 4.50 23.39 -14.30
C LYS A 246 5.29 22.24 -13.67
N SER A 247 5.50 22.26 -12.36
CA SER A 247 6.11 21.17 -11.58
C SER A 247 5.12 20.04 -11.26
N LEU A 248 3.82 20.20 -11.54
CA LEU A 248 2.84 19.16 -11.32
C LEU A 248 3.27 17.85 -12.01
N GLY A 249 3.33 16.78 -11.26
CA GLY A 249 3.77 15.45 -11.71
C GLY A 249 5.29 15.24 -11.76
N LYS A 250 6.11 16.29 -11.65
CA LYS A 250 7.56 16.14 -11.55
C LYS A 250 7.97 15.64 -10.16
N LEU A 251 9.11 14.96 -10.07
CA LEU A 251 9.65 14.41 -8.83
C LEU A 251 8.64 13.55 -8.06
N THR A 252 7.78 12.84 -8.78
CA THR A 252 6.88 11.87 -8.15
C THR A 252 7.70 10.65 -7.72
N ARG A 253 7.72 10.37 -6.42
CA ARG A 253 8.46 9.25 -5.85
C ARG A 253 7.56 8.06 -5.61
N THR A 254 8.16 6.88 -5.72
CA THR A 254 7.61 5.60 -5.25
C THR A 254 8.38 5.20 -3.99
N ASN A 255 8.05 4.08 -3.40
CA ASN A 255 8.86 3.48 -2.32
C ASN A 255 10.10 2.72 -2.85
N SER A 256 10.41 2.82 -4.15
CA SER A 256 11.52 2.13 -4.81
C SER A 256 11.59 0.65 -4.46
N GLU A 257 10.43 0.00 -4.46
CA GLU A 257 10.24 -1.36 -4.00
C GLU A 257 10.42 -2.35 -5.14
N ALA A 258 11.24 -3.36 -4.91
CA ALA A 258 11.32 -4.59 -5.70
C ALA A 258 10.71 -5.74 -4.89
N ILE A 259 9.80 -6.48 -5.50
CA ILE A 259 9.17 -7.66 -4.89
C ILE A 259 9.89 -8.89 -5.43
N LEU A 260 10.55 -9.62 -4.54
CA LEU A 260 11.24 -10.87 -4.84
C LEU A 260 10.50 -12.03 -4.16
N GLY A 261 10.76 -13.26 -4.60
CA GLY A 261 10.15 -14.43 -3.97
C GLY A 261 11.00 -15.69 -4.14
N ALA A 262 11.11 -16.45 -3.06
CA ALA A 262 11.67 -17.80 -3.06
C ALA A 262 10.54 -18.80 -2.85
N MET A 263 10.38 -19.73 -3.80
CA MET A 263 9.27 -20.67 -3.81
C MET A 263 9.73 -22.10 -3.64
N GLY A 264 9.26 -22.77 -2.59
CA GLY A 264 9.46 -24.19 -2.40
C GLY A 264 8.66 -25.04 -3.39
N THR A 265 9.14 -26.23 -3.70
CA THR A 265 8.47 -27.17 -4.61
C THR A 265 7.27 -27.87 -3.93
N LYS A 266 7.29 -27.98 -2.61
CA LYS A 266 6.26 -28.63 -1.79
C LYS A 266 5.88 -27.71 -0.63
N VAL A 267 4.69 -27.93 -0.08
CA VAL A 267 4.30 -27.31 1.20
C VAL A 267 4.92 -28.17 2.32
N ASP A 268 5.62 -27.51 3.20
CA ASP A 268 6.03 -28.08 4.47
C ASP A 268 4.98 -27.69 5.53
N PRO A 269 4.32 -28.65 6.18
CA PRO A 269 3.32 -28.35 7.21
C PRO A 269 3.89 -27.60 8.43
N GLU A 270 5.17 -27.78 8.74
CA GLU A 270 5.86 -27.12 9.85
C GLU A 270 6.28 -25.69 9.46
N ASN A 271 6.47 -25.43 8.16
CA ASN A 271 6.88 -24.16 7.60
C ASN A 271 5.82 -23.57 6.64
N ASP A 272 4.58 -23.39 7.15
CA ASP A 272 3.51 -22.73 6.40
C ASP A 272 3.73 -21.21 6.40
N PHE A 273 4.22 -20.65 5.27
CA PHE A 273 4.53 -19.24 5.13
C PHE A 273 3.29 -18.33 5.03
N SER A 274 2.08 -18.87 5.02
CA SER A 274 0.83 -18.08 4.95
C SER A 274 0.34 -17.60 6.32
N ASN A 275 0.89 -18.10 7.43
CA ASN A 275 0.49 -17.76 8.80
C ASN A 275 1.23 -16.52 9.31
N GLY A 276 0.56 -15.71 10.14
CA GLY A 276 1.08 -14.46 10.70
C GLY A 276 0.36 -13.22 10.18
N VAL A 277 0.73 -12.04 10.65
CA VAL A 277 0.33 -10.78 10.01
C VAL A 277 1.12 -10.57 8.71
N ALA A 278 0.70 -9.65 7.83
CA ALA A 278 1.30 -9.57 6.49
C ALA A 278 2.82 -9.35 6.50
N ILE A 279 3.31 -8.44 7.34
CA ILE A 279 4.74 -8.20 7.56
C ILE A 279 5.02 -8.32 9.05
N THR A 280 5.99 -9.12 9.44
CA THR A 280 6.29 -9.47 10.84
C THR A 280 7.65 -8.99 11.31
N SER A 281 8.63 -8.92 10.40
CA SER A 281 10.01 -8.54 10.71
C SER A 281 10.63 -7.71 9.59
N SER A 282 11.81 -7.19 9.85
CA SER A 282 12.64 -6.49 8.87
C SER A 282 14.11 -6.56 9.23
N PHE A 283 14.98 -6.40 8.22
CA PHE A 283 16.41 -6.20 8.41
C PHE A 283 16.97 -5.22 7.38
N PHE A 284 18.17 -4.70 7.61
CA PHE A 284 18.81 -3.66 6.82
C PHE A 284 20.19 -4.12 6.37
N PRO A 285 20.37 -4.51 5.09
CA PRO A 285 21.67 -4.86 4.53
C PRO A 285 22.68 -3.71 4.53
N ASP A 286 22.17 -2.51 4.33
CA ASP A 286 22.92 -1.24 4.35
C ASP A 286 21.99 -0.09 4.79
N GLU A 287 22.53 1.13 4.84
CA GLU A 287 21.79 2.32 5.30
C GLU A 287 20.62 2.71 4.39
N ASP A 288 20.68 2.36 3.11
CA ASP A 288 19.68 2.71 2.11
C ASP A 288 18.68 1.59 1.82
N THR A 289 18.95 0.37 2.24
CA THR A 289 18.15 -0.80 1.88
C THR A 289 17.44 -1.40 3.07
N HIS A 290 16.13 -1.63 2.90
CA HIS A 290 15.24 -2.22 3.87
C HIS A 290 14.57 -3.46 3.27
N ILE A 291 14.64 -4.59 3.95
CA ILE A 291 14.06 -5.87 3.49
C ILE A 291 13.05 -6.39 4.50
N GLU A 292 11.87 -6.76 4.01
CA GLU A 292 10.77 -7.30 4.82
C GLU A 292 10.19 -8.58 4.19
N PRO A 293 9.85 -9.62 4.98
CA PRO A 293 8.99 -10.68 4.50
C PRO A 293 7.54 -10.19 4.42
N VAL A 294 6.89 -10.43 3.29
CA VAL A 294 5.44 -10.21 3.18
C VAL A 294 4.72 -11.51 2.84
N ARG A 295 3.48 -11.65 3.29
CA ARG A 295 2.68 -12.85 3.04
C ARG A 295 1.25 -12.55 2.65
N TYR A 296 0.67 -13.55 2.00
CA TYR A 296 -0.76 -13.65 1.74
C TYR A 296 -1.33 -14.85 2.45
N GLY A 297 -2.53 -14.73 2.99
CA GLY A 297 -3.19 -15.79 3.72
C GLY A 297 -3.46 -17.05 2.88
N LYS A 298 -3.72 -18.14 3.56
CA LYS A 298 -3.99 -19.44 2.95
C LYS A 298 -5.11 -19.38 1.92
N GLY A 299 -4.81 -19.82 0.70
CA GLY A 299 -5.74 -19.78 -0.43
C GLY A 299 -5.62 -18.54 -1.30
N SER A 300 -4.86 -17.50 -0.93
CA SER A 300 -4.62 -16.31 -1.75
C SER A 300 -3.58 -16.56 -2.86
N ASN A 301 -3.81 -17.58 -3.68
CA ASN A 301 -2.84 -18.05 -4.67
C ASN A 301 -2.87 -17.25 -5.99
N ALA A 302 -3.92 -16.45 -6.24
CA ALA A 302 -4.06 -15.70 -7.49
C ALA A 302 -2.98 -14.63 -7.69
N ILE A 303 -2.39 -14.13 -6.61
CA ILE A 303 -1.29 -13.16 -6.68
C ILE A 303 -0.04 -13.72 -7.37
N ALA A 304 0.13 -15.05 -7.35
CA ALA A 304 1.18 -15.74 -8.07
C ALA A 304 1.14 -15.53 -9.60
N MET A 305 0.01 -15.07 -10.15
CA MET A 305 -0.09 -14.70 -11.57
C MET A 305 0.78 -13.49 -11.92
N LEU A 306 1.24 -12.74 -10.94
CA LEU A 306 2.17 -11.60 -11.11
C LEU A 306 3.64 -12.03 -11.02
N GLN A 307 3.94 -13.29 -10.67
CA GLN A 307 5.31 -13.77 -10.56
C GLN A 307 5.99 -13.92 -11.93
N MET A 308 7.28 -13.66 -11.96
CA MET A 308 8.14 -13.77 -13.14
C MET A 308 9.45 -14.45 -12.76
N ILE A 309 10.16 -15.01 -13.75
CA ILE A 309 11.53 -15.48 -13.54
C ILE A 309 12.42 -14.25 -13.32
N MET A 310 13.22 -14.29 -12.26
CA MET A 310 14.21 -13.27 -11.98
C MET A 310 15.30 -13.28 -13.06
N THR A 311 15.59 -12.12 -13.61
CA THR A 311 16.63 -11.90 -14.62
C THR A 311 17.52 -10.75 -14.20
N GLU A 312 18.77 -10.79 -14.61
CA GLU A 312 19.73 -9.73 -14.27
C GLU A 312 19.44 -8.44 -15.06
N GLY A 313 19.55 -7.30 -14.37
CA GLY A 313 19.57 -5.99 -15.00
C GLY A 313 20.93 -5.66 -15.62
N GLY A 314 20.98 -4.59 -16.44
CA GLY A 314 22.23 -4.05 -16.98
C GLY A 314 22.93 -4.88 -18.08
N ARG A 315 22.40 -6.04 -18.46
CA ARG A 315 22.94 -6.83 -19.58
C ARG A 315 22.42 -6.32 -20.92
N ALA A 316 23.23 -6.41 -21.96
CA ALA A 316 22.86 -6.10 -23.35
C ALA A 316 21.72 -7.00 -23.87
N THR A 317 21.62 -8.25 -23.36
CA THR A 317 20.56 -9.18 -23.71
C THR A 317 19.22 -8.77 -23.09
N PRO A 318 18.15 -8.60 -23.86
CA PRO A 318 16.82 -8.28 -23.34
C PRO A 318 16.35 -9.28 -22.26
N ARG A 319 15.69 -8.79 -21.20
CA ARG A 319 15.26 -9.62 -20.07
C ARG A 319 14.39 -10.82 -20.45
N TRP A 320 13.52 -10.67 -21.43
CA TRP A 320 12.69 -11.79 -21.92
C TRP A 320 13.51 -12.92 -22.55
N LEU A 321 14.61 -12.61 -23.29
CA LEU A 321 15.52 -13.61 -23.83
C LEU A 321 16.31 -14.32 -22.72
N GLN A 322 16.72 -13.58 -21.69
CA GLN A 322 17.33 -14.18 -20.50
C GLN A 322 16.37 -15.15 -19.82
N ALA A 323 15.11 -14.77 -19.63
CA ALA A 323 14.08 -15.62 -19.05
C ALA A 323 13.87 -16.91 -19.88
N VAL A 324 13.79 -16.81 -21.21
CA VAL A 324 13.73 -17.98 -22.10
C VAL A 324 14.97 -18.87 -21.92
N GLY A 325 16.16 -18.29 -21.87
CA GLY A 325 17.39 -19.04 -21.66
C GLY A 325 17.43 -19.79 -20.31
N ILE A 326 16.89 -19.18 -19.26
CA ILE A 326 16.76 -19.81 -17.93
C ILE A 326 15.75 -21.00 -18.01
N VAL A 327 14.60 -20.81 -18.66
CA VAL A 327 13.61 -21.89 -18.82
C VAL A 327 14.16 -23.05 -19.62
N VAL A 328 14.93 -22.79 -20.69
CA VAL A 328 15.57 -23.85 -21.49
C VAL A 328 16.57 -24.65 -20.65
N LYS A 329 17.35 -23.99 -19.81
CA LYS A 329 18.30 -24.65 -18.90
C LYS A 329 17.61 -25.37 -17.73
N HIS A 330 16.50 -24.84 -17.26
CA HIS A 330 15.78 -25.31 -16.09
C HIS A 330 14.27 -25.43 -16.38
N PRO A 331 13.83 -26.41 -17.19
CA PRO A 331 12.44 -26.51 -17.64
C PRO A 331 11.42 -26.71 -16.49
N ASN A 332 11.88 -27.20 -15.35
CA ASN A 332 11.08 -27.30 -14.12
C ASN A 332 10.60 -25.94 -13.59
N TYR A 333 11.31 -24.84 -13.91
CA TYR A 333 10.85 -23.51 -13.49
C TYR A 333 9.54 -23.10 -14.16
N LEU A 334 9.33 -23.50 -15.40
CA LEU A 334 8.06 -23.25 -16.08
C LEU A 334 6.88 -23.95 -15.36
N THR A 335 7.08 -25.20 -14.93
CA THR A 335 6.06 -25.94 -14.18
C THR A 335 5.78 -25.30 -12.82
N GLN A 336 6.79 -24.74 -12.17
CA GLN A 336 6.63 -24.02 -10.91
C GLN A 336 5.88 -22.70 -11.10
N LEU A 337 6.19 -21.93 -12.16
CA LEU A 337 5.50 -20.68 -12.48
C LEU A 337 4.00 -20.86 -12.72
N VAL A 338 3.60 -21.95 -13.39
CA VAL A 338 2.18 -22.20 -13.68
C VAL A 338 1.45 -22.93 -12.57
N ASN A 339 2.17 -23.55 -11.63
CA ASN A 339 1.58 -24.25 -10.49
C ASN A 339 1.24 -23.28 -9.37
N LEU A 340 0.04 -22.72 -9.41
CA LEU A 340 -0.47 -21.80 -8.38
C LEU A 340 -0.97 -22.51 -7.10
N ARG A 341 -1.03 -23.85 -7.09
CA ARG A 341 -1.60 -24.59 -5.98
C ARG A 341 -0.78 -24.41 -4.70
N LYS A 342 -1.46 -23.95 -3.64
CA LYS A 342 -0.86 -23.70 -2.32
C LYS A 342 0.35 -22.75 -2.37
N TRP A 343 0.38 -21.83 -3.34
CA TRP A 343 1.49 -20.93 -3.55
C TRP A 343 1.80 -20.08 -2.30
N SER A 344 0.78 -19.51 -1.67
CA SER A 344 0.95 -18.69 -0.45
C SER A 344 1.57 -19.43 0.72
N GLN A 345 1.40 -20.76 0.77
CA GLN A 345 1.92 -21.59 1.88
C GLN A 345 3.39 -22.00 1.70
N ARG A 346 3.93 -21.96 0.48
CA ARG A 346 5.27 -22.43 0.12
C ARG A 346 6.18 -21.36 -0.46
N THR A 347 5.80 -20.09 -0.36
CA THR A 347 6.54 -18.98 -0.92
C THR A 347 6.85 -17.95 0.16
N VAL A 348 8.14 -17.65 0.33
CA VAL A 348 8.61 -16.47 1.05
C VAL A 348 8.68 -15.34 0.04
N ILE A 349 8.01 -14.24 0.32
CA ILE A 349 8.04 -13.02 -0.51
C ILE A 349 8.84 -11.98 0.27
N SER A 350 9.83 -11.38 -0.38
CA SER A 350 10.65 -10.32 0.19
C SER A 350 10.35 -9.00 -0.52
N LEU A 351 10.01 -7.99 0.24
CA LEU A 351 9.93 -6.61 -0.20
C LEU A 351 11.30 -5.97 0.03
N VAL A 352 11.93 -5.50 -1.03
CA VAL A 352 13.22 -4.81 -0.98
C VAL A 352 12.97 -3.36 -1.33
N MET A 353 13.08 -2.47 -0.37
CA MET A 353 12.87 -1.04 -0.53
C MET A 353 14.18 -0.29 -0.39
N GLN A 354 14.38 0.76 -1.19
CA GLN A 354 15.60 1.56 -1.18
C GLN A 354 15.29 3.06 -1.03
N ASN A 355 16.04 3.73 -0.15
CA ASN A 355 15.97 5.18 0.09
C ASN A 355 16.83 5.96 -0.91
N ARG A 356 16.69 5.71 -2.21
CA ARG A 356 17.44 6.42 -3.24
C ARG A 356 16.64 7.61 -3.77
N ASP A 357 17.35 8.72 -4.06
CA ASP A 357 16.73 9.93 -4.63
C ASP A 357 16.47 9.74 -6.12
N ASN A 358 15.50 8.90 -6.44
CA ASN A 358 15.00 8.68 -7.79
C ASN A 358 13.53 9.09 -7.90
N SER A 359 13.06 9.33 -9.10
CA SER A 359 11.69 9.78 -9.33
C SER A 359 11.16 9.39 -10.69
N ILE A 360 9.86 9.43 -10.82
CA ILE A 360 9.17 9.42 -12.11
C ILE A 360 8.51 10.77 -12.35
N THR A 361 8.25 11.09 -13.61
CA THR A 361 7.41 12.23 -13.98
C THR A 361 6.10 11.72 -14.52
N THR A 362 4.99 12.15 -13.93
CA THR A 362 3.64 11.86 -14.43
C THR A 362 3.16 12.98 -15.36
N TYR A 363 2.40 12.60 -16.37
CA TYR A 363 1.82 13.53 -17.34
C TYR A 363 0.56 12.97 -17.97
N LEU A 364 -0.28 13.86 -18.50
CA LEU A 364 -1.50 13.44 -19.18
C LEU A 364 -1.22 13.22 -20.67
N GLN A 365 -1.49 12.03 -21.20
CA GLN A 365 -1.41 11.70 -22.60
C GLN A 365 -2.80 11.50 -23.18
N LYS A 366 -3.08 12.14 -24.31
CA LYS A 366 -4.32 11.96 -25.08
C LYS A 366 -4.11 10.84 -26.12
N ILE A 367 -4.95 9.83 -26.07
CA ILE A 367 -4.99 8.74 -27.05
C ILE A 367 -6.42 8.67 -27.58
N GLY A 368 -6.64 9.14 -28.81
CA GLY A 368 -7.98 9.36 -29.33
C GLY A 368 -8.78 10.33 -28.48
N PRO A 369 -10.02 10.03 -28.10
CA PRO A 369 -10.84 10.90 -27.26
C PRO A 369 -10.53 10.77 -25.75
N VAL A 370 -9.70 9.82 -25.35
CA VAL A 370 -9.43 9.50 -23.93
C VAL A 370 -8.08 10.06 -23.49
N ARG A 371 -8.03 10.57 -22.27
CA ARG A 371 -6.79 11.03 -21.61
C ARG A 371 -6.39 10.02 -20.54
N PHE A 372 -5.12 9.62 -20.55
CA PHE A 372 -4.51 8.69 -19.60
C PHE A 372 -3.40 9.39 -18.84
N LEU A 373 -3.32 9.13 -17.53
CA LEU A 373 -2.15 9.52 -16.76
C LEU A 373 -1.06 8.48 -17.02
N MET A 374 0.07 8.97 -17.54
CA MET A 374 1.24 8.17 -17.91
C MET A 374 2.44 8.56 -17.07
N SER A 375 3.49 7.77 -17.12
CA SER A 375 4.78 8.09 -16.50
C SER A 375 5.94 7.98 -17.50
N LYS A 376 7.00 8.67 -17.17
CA LYS A 376 8.34 8.51 -17.75
C LYS A 376 9.38 8.62 -16.65
N GLN A 377 10.58 8.13 -16.89
CA GLN A 377 11.72 8.32 -15.99
C GLN A 377 11.86 9.79 -15.62
N GLY A 378 12.05 10.08 -14.34
CA GLY A 378 12.32 11.40 -13.80
C GLY A 378 13.81 11.61 -13.55
N GLU A 379 14.16 12.12 -12.37
CA GLU A 379 15.53 12.30 -11.92
C GLU A 379 16.02 11.07 -11.14
N GLY A 380 17.33 10.85 -11.15
CA GLY A 380 17.97 9.70 -10.50
C GLY A 380 17.99 8.44 -11.36
N GLU A 381 18.70 7.42 -10.88
CA GLU A 381 18.79 6.11 -11.52
C GLU A 381 17.63 5.21 -11.03
N PRO A 382 17.10 4.34 -11.91
CA PRO A 382 16.02 3.44 -11.56
C PRO A 382 16.46 2.32 -10.61
#